data_020e7cc0d0f2fca534120c42b269e41d
#
_entry.id   020e7cc0d0f2fca534120c42b269e41d
#
_cell.length_a   1.000
_cell.length_b   1.000
_cell.length_c   1.000
_cell.angle_alpha   90.00
_cell.angle_beta   90.00
_cell.angle_gamma   90.00
#
_symmetry.space_group_name_H-M   'P 1'
#
loop_
_entity.id
_entity.type
_entity.pdbx_description
1 polymer ?
#
loop_
_entity_poly.entity_id
_entity_poly.type
_entity_poly.pdbx_seq_one_letter_code
_entity_poly.pdbx_strand_id
1 'polypeptide(L)'
;AQGSVAGAVYVFIQGNRFRTTGPQGNAGHTSTVVSLEQPCDDNRLLTTAAWAGLQRIYREGCAYKKCGVILLELSARRQHQETLFGSTAVHGPSTPSAQSAKVMAAMDAINHIWGRGTLRTAAASLSQQAQWAMLSGHRSSRYTTRWDELPVVK
;
A
#
# COMPACT_ATOMS: atom_id res chain seq x y z
N ALA A 1 -15.43 3.42 0.17
CA ALA A 1 -14.46 3.96 1.13
C ALA A 1 -14.99 3.70 2.53
N GLN A 2 -14.16 3.15 3.45
CA GLN A 2 -14.58 2.82 4.84
C GLN A 2 -14.58 4.05 5.76
N GLY A 3 -14.19 5.24 5.25
CA GLY A 3 -14.11 6.48 6.05
C GLY A 3 -13.06 6.42 7.16
N SER A 4 -12.05 5.57 7.04
CA SER A 4 -10.95 5.41 7.98
C SER A 4 -9.70 6.14 7.49
N VAL A 5 -8.91 6.66 8.43
CA VAL A 5 -7.60 7.26 8.21
C VAL A 5 -6.53 6.49 8.97
N ALA A 6 -5.29 6.52 8.49
CA ALA A 6 -4.15 5.87 9.13
C ALA A 6 -3.23 6.90 9.78
N GLY A 7 -2.75 6.64 11.00
CA GLY A 7 -1.80 7.49 11.72
C GLY A 7 -0.34 7.09 11.50
N ALA A 8 -0.07 5.85 11.09
CA ALA A 8 1.28 5.39 10.81
C ALA A 8 1.32 4.34 9.70
N VAL A 9 2.49 4.18 9.11
CA VAL A 9 2.78 3.23 8.04
C VAL A 9 3.91 2.30 8.49
N TYR A 10 3.63 1.00 8.58
CA TYR A 10 4.63 -0.03 8.83
C TYR A 10 5.11 -0.59 7.49
N VAL A 11 6.41 -0.54 7.27
CA VAL A 11 7.05 -1.06 6.06
C VAL A 11 7.99 -2.20 6.45
N PHE A 12 7.93 -3.31 5.73
CA PHE A 12 8.85 -4.41 5.94
C PHE A 12 9.36 -4.98 4.63
N ILE A 13 10.57 -5.49 4.68
CA ILE A 13 11.22 -6.26 3.63
C ILE A 13 11.84 -7.52 4.23
N GLN A 14 11.78 -8.61 3.49
CA GLN A 14 12.27 -9.90 3.94
C GLN A 14 13.06 -10.59 2.84
N GLY A 15 14.27 -11.05 3.18
CA GLY A 15 15.08 -11.91 2.33
C GLY A 15 14.66 -13.39 2.38
N ASN A 16 15.34 -14.22 1.63
CA ASN A 16 15.12 -15.66 1.63
C ASN A 16 15.87 -16.32 2.78
N ARG A 17 15.17 -16.82 3.79
CA ARG A 17 15.77 -17.51 4.97
C ARG A 17 16.55 -18.77 4.61
N PHE A 18 16.24 -19.39 3.49
CA PHE A 18 16.84 -20.66 3.07
C PHE A 18 18.10 -20.50 2.20
N ARG A 19 18.46 -19.28 1.84
CA ARG A 19 19.64 -19.00 1.03
C ARG A 19 20.77 -18.52 1.93
N THR A 20 21.52 -19.47 2.46
CA THR A 20 22.64 -19.19 3.38
C THR A 20 23.96 -18.91 2.66
N THR A 21 24.07 -19.19 1.37
CA THR A 21 25.31 -19.13 0.61
C THR A 21 25.17 -18.32 -0.68
N GLY A 22 25.81 -17.19 -0.72
CA GLY A 22 25.94 -16.35 -1.91
C GLY A 22 26.65 -15.03 -1.54
N PRO A 23 27.32 -14.37 -2.49
CA PRO A 23 27.97 -13.07 -2.26
C PRO A 23 26.98 -11.96 -1.86
N GLN A 24 25.68 -12.20 -2.01
CA GLN A 24 24.60 -11.37 -1.54
C GLN A 24 24.08 -11.93 -0.22
N GLY A 25 24.47 -11.31 0.90
CA GLY A 25 24.10 -11.73 2.24
C GLY A 25 22.59 -11.93 2.43
N ASN A 26 22.22 -12.77 3.38
CA ASN A 26 20.84 -12.98 3.78
C ASN A 26 20.28 -11.66 4.35
N ALA A 27 19.34 -11.05 3.66
CA ALA A 27 18.73 -9.76 4.07
C ALA A 27 17.84 -9.88 5.31
N GLY A 28 17.68 -11.06 5.91
CA GLY A 28 16.85 -11.24 7.10
C GLY A 28 15.43 -10.67 6.93
N HIS A 29 14.80 -10.35 8.05
CA HIS A 29 13.57 -9.55 8.13
C HIS A 29 13.93 -8.19 8.72
N THR A 30 13.65 -7.12 7.99
CA THR A 30 13.87 -5.75 8.45
C THR A 30 12.59 -4.96 8.24
N SER A 31 12.26 -4.15 9.23
CA SER A 31 11.02 -3.34 9.21
C SER A 31 11.21 -2.02 9.92
N THR A 32 10.34 -1.07 9.62
CA THR A 32 10.27 0.24 10.26
C THR A 32 8.84 0.75 10.30
N VAL A 33 8.56 1.62 11.27
CA VAL A 33 7.30 2.38 11.35
C VAL A 33 7.61 3.83 11.00
N VAL A 34 6.77 4.43 10.18
CA VAL A 34 6.79 5.85 9.86
C VAL A 34 5.48 6.43 10.34
N SER A 35 5.54 7.26 11.39
CA SER A 35 4.39 8.00 11.88
C SER A 35 4.07 9.14 10.93
N LEU A 36 2.79 9.37 10.71
CA LEU A 36 2.29 10.50 9.94
C LEU A 36 2.03 11.68 10.89
N GLU A 37 2.34 12.90 10.44
CA GLU A 37 2.08 14.11 11.25
C GLU A 37 0.59 14.27 11.53
N GLN A 38 -0.23 13.92 10.54
CA GLN A 38 -1.68 13.88 10.67
C GLN A 38 -2.21 12.58 10.07
N PRO A 39 -3.17 11.90 10.73
CA PRO A 39 -3.83 10.74 10.16
C PRO A 39 -4.47 11.08 8.81
N CYS A 40 -4.22 10.27 7.80
CA CYS A 40 -4.73 10.53 6.45
C CYS A 40 -5.14 9.25 5.71
N ASP A 41 -5.89 9.43 4.64
CA ASP A 41 -6.28 8.41 3.65
C ASP A 41 -5.80 8.76 2.23
N ASP A 42 -4.92 9.75 2.10
CA ASP A 42 -4.35 10.14 0.81
C ASP A 42 -3.27 9.15 0.38
N ASN A 43 -3.53 8.42 -0.70
CA ASN A 43 -2.59 7.44 -1.25
C ASN A 43 -1.22 8.03 -1.59
N ARG A 44 -1.12 9.30 -1.94
CA ARG A 44 0.15 9.97 -2.26
C ARG A 44 1.00 10.14 -1.01
N LEU A 45 0.40 10.62 0.08
CA LEU A 45 1.08 10.79 1.37
C LEU A 45 1.49 9.45 1.95
N LEU A 46 0.59 8.46 1.93
CA LEU A 46 0.88 7.10 2.37
C LEU A 46 2.01 6.45 1.56
N THR A 47 2.03 6.66 0.24
CA THR A 47 3.10 6.16 -0.64
C THR A 47 4.43 6.85 -0.33
N THR A 48 4.43 8.16 -0.10
CA THR A 48 5.63 8.92 0.27
C THR A 48 6.19 8.44 1.61
N ALA A 49 5.34 8.23 2.61
CA ALA A 49 5.73 7.68 3.90
C ALA A 49 6.30 6.25 3.77
N ALA A 50 5.64 5.40 2.97
CA ALA A 50 6.12 4.05 2.71
C ALA A 50 7.49 4.06 2.00
N TRP A 51 7.68 4.97 1.04
CA TRP A 51 8.96 5.14 0.35
C TRP A 51 10.07 5.59 1.31
N ALA A 52 9.80 6.58 2.16
CA ALA A 52 10.75 7.02 3.18
C ALA A 52 11.12 5.88 4.15
N GLY A 53 10.13 5.07 4.56
CA GLY A 53 10.36 3.88 5.37
C GLY A 53 11.22 2.84 4.64
N LEU A 54 10.94 2.58 3.37
CA LEU A 54 11.71 1.65 2.55
C LEU A 54 13.18 2.09 2.42
N GLN A 55 13.44 3.38 2.17
CA GLN A 55 14.80 3.91 2.07
C GLN A 55 15.63 3.69 3.34
N ARG A 56 15.01 3.69 4.52
CA ARG A 56 15.70 3.46 5.80
C ARG A 56 16.15 2.01 5.99
N ILE A 57 15.39 1.04 5.44
CA ILE A 57 15.62 -0.39 5.68
C ILE A 57 16.22 -1.11 4.49
N TYR A 58 16.15 -0.53 3.30
CA TYR A 58 16.71 -1.11 2.09
C TYR A 58 18.24 -1.14 2.12
N ARG A 59 18.79 -2.26 1.74
CA ARG A 59 20.24 -2.43 1.55
C ARG A 59 20.49 -2.94 0.14
N GLU A 60 21.34 -2.25 -0.59
CA GLU A 60 21.75 -2.66 -1.92
C GLU A 60 22.52 -3.98 -1.88
N GLY A 61 22.43 -4.78 -2.94
CA GLY A 61 23.09 -6.08 -3.04
C GLY A 61 22.41 -7.21 -2.28
N CYS A 62 21.32 -6.97 -1.55
CA CYS A 62 20.55 -8.00 -0.88
C CYS A 62 19.41 -8.53 -1.75
N ALA A 63 19.22 -9.84 -1.77
CA ALA A 63 18.09 -10.48 -2.46
C ALA A 63 16.85 -10.51 -1.56
N TYR A 64 15.88 -9.67 -1.86
CA TYR A 64 14.60 -9.63 -1.17
C TYR A 64 13.58 -10.55 -1.85
N LYS A 65 12.80 -11.28 -1.05
CA LYS A 65 11.75 -12.20 -1.51
C LYS A 65 10.36 -11.65 -1.27
N LYS A 66 10.17 -10.87 -0.22
CA LYS A 66 8.87 -10.35 0.20
C LYS A 66 9.03 -8.93 0.71
N CYS A 67 8.06 -8.08 0.37
CA CYS A 67 7.90 -6.76 0.96
C CYS A 67 6.43 -6.52 1.26
N GLY A 68 6.15 -5.58 2.14
CA GLY A 68 4.78 -5.20 2.43
C GLY A 68 4.68 -3.89 3.17
N VAL A 69 3.48 -3.35 3.10
CA VAL A 69 3.07 -2.13 3.80
C VAL A 69 1.81 -2.44 4.59
N ILE A 70 1.78 -2.04 5.86
CA ILE A 70 0.61 -2.18 6.73
C ILE A 70 0.29 -0.79 7.27
N LEU A 71 -0.97 -0.40 7.18
CA LEU A 71 -1.45 0.83 7.77
C LEU A 71 -1.77 0.57 9.24
N LEU A 72 -1.25 1.42 10.11
CA LEU A 72 -1.43 1.35 11.56
C LEU A 72 -2.24 2.53 12.07
N GLU A 73 -2.70 2.44 13.31
CA GLU A 73 -3.45 3.50 13.99
C GLU A 73 -4.66 3.95 13.18
N LEU A 74 -5.44 2.96 12.73
CA LEU A 74 -6.64 3.21 11.96
C LEU A 74 -7.72 3.82 12.86
N SER A 75 -8.20 4.99 12.48
CA SER A 75 -9.28 5.70 13.19
C SER A 75 -10.35 6.18 12.21
N ALA A 76 -11.53 6.48 12.73
CA ALA A 76 -12.57 7.08 11.91
C ALA A 76 -12.19 8.53 11.56
N ARG A 77 -12.41 8.93 10.32
CA ARG A 77 -12.10 10.29 9.82
C ARG A 77 -12.69 11.41 10.70
N ARG A 78 -13.82 11.16 11.37
CA ARG A 78 -14.50 12.13 12.23
C ARG A 78 -13.84 12.28 13.61
N GLN A 79 -12.93 11.39 14.00
CA GLN A 79 -12.26 11.40 15.32
C GLN A 79 -10.89 12.08 15.26
N HIS A 80 -10.64 12.87 14.22
CA HIS A 80 -9.36 13.57 14.09
C HIS A 80 -9.31 14.77 15.04
N GLN A 81 -8.30 14.78 15.90
CA GLN A 81 -7.94 15.93 16.72
C GLN A 81 -7.00 16.81 15.91
N GLU A 82 -7.41 18.06 15.67
CA GLU A 82 -6.53 19.04 15.03
C GLU A 82 -5.38 19.40 15.98
N THR A 83 -4.19 19.55 15.43
CA THR A 83 -3.03 20.00 16.20
C THR A 83 -3.19 21.47 16.58
N LEU A 84 -3.04 21.79 17.86
CA LEU A 84 -3.17 23.15 18.38
C LEU A 84 -2.14 24.11 17.78
N PHE A 85 -0.98 23.57 17.42
CA PHE A 85 0.08 24.28 16.72
C PHE A 85 0.09 23.77 15.29
N GLY A 86 -0.56 24.50 14.36
CA GLY A 86 -0.45 24.20 12.93
C GLY A 86 1.02 24.12 12.56
N SER A 87 1.46 22.98 12.01
CA SER A 87 2.86 22.84 11.62
C SER A 87 3.13 23.83 10.49
N THR A 88 3.81 24.92 10.81
CA THR A 88 4.46 25.82 9.87
C THR A 88 5.72 25.16 9.28
N ALA A 89 5.76 23.84 9.27
CA ALA A 89 6.86 23.08 8.71
C ALA A 89 6.89 23.26 7.20
N VAL A 90 7.73 24.18 6.82
CA VAL A 90 8.34 24.36 5.50
C VAL A 90 8.87 23.00 5.05
N HIS A 91 8.14 22.20 4.32
CA HIS A 91 8.61 21.18 3.37
C HIS A 91 7.52 20.15 3.04
N GLY A 92 6.85 20.39 1.95
CA GLY A 92 6.06 19.37 1.27
C GLY A 92 4.54 19.36 1.59
N PRO A 93 3.73 18.74 0.76
CA PRO A 93 2.29 18.64 0.91
C PRO A 93 1.93 17.62 2.01
N SER A 94 2.12 18.01 3.28
CA SER A 94 1.93 17.10 4.43
C SER A 94 0.50 17.07 4.96
N THR A 95 -0.36 17.98 4.52
CA THR A 95 -1.76 18.03 4.95
C THR A 95 -2.71 17.61 3.84
N PRO A 96 -3.67 16.72 4.11
CA PRO A 96 -4.70 16.39 3.14
C PRO A 96 -5.58 17.62 2.89
N SER A 97 -5.42 18.24 1.73
CA SER A 97 -6.25 19.37 1.32
C SER A 97 -7.64 18.89 0.89
N ALA A 98 -8.65 19.77 0.94
CA ALA A 98 -9.99 19.46 0.42
C ALA A 98 -9.94 19.03 -1.06
N GLN A 99 -8.98 19.54 -1.84
CA GLN A 99 -8.75 19.13 -3.22
C GLN A 99 -8.20 17.71 -3.31
N SER A 100 -7.32 17.29 -2.40
CA SER A 100 -6.82 15.93 -2.29
C SER A 100 -7.94 14.93 -2.07
N ALA A 101 -8.86 15.23 -1.14
CA ALA A 101 -10.01 14.38 -0.87
C ALA A 101 -10.90 14.19 -2.11
N LYS A 102 -11.11 15.22 -2.91
CA LYS A 102 -11.87 15.12 -4.18
C LYS A 102 -11.17 14.23 -5.20
N VAL A 103 -9.85 14.34 -5.32
CA VAL A 103 -9.05 13.50 -6.23
C VAL A 103 -9.09 12.04 -5.80
N MET A 104 -8.95 11.74 -4.50
CA MET A 104 -9.06 10.37 -4.00
C MET A 104 -10.46 9.79 -4.21
N ALA A 105 -11.51 10.57 -3.97
CA ALA A 105 -12.89 10.14 -4.21
C ALA A 105 -13.14 9.84 -5.69
N ALA A 106 -12.64 10.66 -6.60
CA ALA A 106 -12.76 10.42 -8.05
C ALA A 106 -11.99 9.15 -8.47
N MET A 107 -10.78 8.93 -7.94
CA MET A 107 -9.99 7.73 -8.19
C MET A 107 -10.71 6.47 -7.68
N ASP A 108 -11.29 6.53 -6.49
CA ASP A 108 -12.06 5.42 -5.91
C ASP A 108 -13.31 5.11 -6.76
N ALA A 109 -14.04 6.14 -7.21
CA ALA A 109 -15.21 5.97 -8.06
C ALA A 109 -14.86 5.30 -9.40
N ILE A 110 -13.78 5.70 -10.05
CA ILE A 110 -13.29 5.08 -11.28
C ILE A 110 -12.92 3.63 -11.03
N ASN A 111 -12.12 3.35 -10.00
CA ASN A 111 -11.69 1.99 -9.68
C ASN A 111 -12.85 1.08 -9.21
N HIS A 112 -13.92 1.65 -8.67
CA HIS A 112 -15.12 0.89 -8.33
C HIS A 112 -15.92 0.46 -9.57
N ILE A 113 -16.04 1.35 -10.57
CA ILE A 113 -16.84 1.10 -11.80
C ILE A 113 -16.07 0.18 -12.76
N TRP A 114 -14.81 0.48 -13.04
CA TRP A 114 -14.01 -0.22 -14.06
C TRP A 114 -13.05 -1.27 -13.50
N GLY A 115 -13.04 -1.47 -12.19
CA GLY A 115 -12.20 -2.47 -11.54
C GLY A 115 -10.95 -1.88 -10.86
N ARG A 116 -10.42 -2.65 -9.91
CA ARG A 116 -9.26 -2.24 -9.12
C ARG A 116 -8.02 -2.02 -9.98
N GLY A 117 -7.42 -0.85 -9.86
CA GLY A 117 -6.16 -0.52 -10.51
C GLY A 117 -6.32 0.01 -11.93
N THR A 118 -7.54 0.32 -12.38
CA THR A 118 -7.79 1.06 -13.62
C THR A 118 -7.11 2.42 -13.59
N LEU A 119 -7.27 3.14 -12.49
CA LEU A 119 -6.53 4.38 -12.22
C LEU A 119 -5.56 4.16 -11.07
N ARG A 120 -4.29 4.49 -11.27
CA ARG A 120 -3.21 4.38 -10.28
C ARG A 120 -2.39 5.65 -10.25
N THR A 121 -1.74 5.91 -9.13
CA THR A 121 -0.71 6.95 -9.07
C THR A 121 0.52 6.51 -9.88
N ALA A 122 1.15 7.43 -10.61
CA ALA A 122 2.33 7.12 -11.43
C ALA A 122 3.45 6.45 -10.63
N ALA A 123 3.65 6.86 -9.40
CA ALA A 123 4.64 6.25 -8.50
C ALA A 123 4.40 4.76 -8.21
N ALA A 124 3.15 4.28 -8.32
CA ALA A 124 2.78 2.89 -8.06
C ALA A 124 2.69 2.02 -9.34
N SER A 125 2.92 2.59 -10.54
CA SER A 125 2.65 1.91 -11.81
C SER A 125 3.88 1.72 -12.71
N LEU A 126 5.05 1.52 -12.12
CA LEU A 126 6.31 1.39 -12.86
C LEU A 126 6.45 0.13 -13.72
N SER A 127 5.51 -0.81 -13.68
CA SER A 127 5.55 -2.01 -14.52
C SER A 127 4.15 -2.43 -14.95
N GLN A 128 3.95 -2.57 -16.27
CA GLN A 128 2.69 -3.10 -16.83
C GLN A 128 2.48 -4.58 -16.50
N GLN A 129 3.55 -5.34 -16.33
CA GLN A 129 3.51 -6.74 -15.88
C GLN A 129 4.62 -6.94 -14.84
N ALA A 130 4.23 -6.98 -13.60
CA ALA A 130 5.15 -7.29 -12.53
C ALA A 130 5.56 -8.78 -12.66
N GLN A 131 6.83 -9.05 -12.93
CA GLN A 131 7.39 -10.40 -13.04
C GLN A 131 7.19 -11.24 -11.75
N TRP A 132 6.97 -10.54 -10.63
CA TRP A 132 6.67 -11.14 -9.32
C TRP A 132 5.18 -11.38 -9.08
N ALA A 133 4.30 -10.98 -10.00
CA ALA A 133 2.87 -11.20 -9.85
C ALA A 133 2.56 -12.71 -9.89
N MET A 134 1.68 -13.12 -8.98
CA MET A 134 1.23 -14.51 -8.94
C MET A 134 0.48 -14.87 -10.22
N LEU A 135 0.98 -15.86 -10.95
CA LEU A 135 0.29 -16.45 -12.09
C LEU A 135 -0.81 -17.37 -11.54
N SER A 136 -2.05 -16.98 -11.73
CA SER A 136 -3.22 -17.75 -11.29
C SER A 136 -4.07 -18.19 -12.49
N GLY A 137 -3.43 -18.86 -13.46
CA GLY A 137 -4.09 -19.35 -14.68
C GLY A 137 -5.01 -20.55 -14.45
N HIS A 138 -4.74 -21.35 -13.42
CA HIS A 138 -5.54 -22.53 -13.07
C HIS A 138 -6.24 -22.30 -11.72
N ARG A 139 -7.45 -21.78 -11.76
CA ARG A 139 -8.30 -21.60 -10.58
C ARG A 139 -9.46 -22.58 -10.66
N SER A 140 -9.81 -23.18 -9.53
CA SER A 140 -11.10 -23.84 -9.37
C SER A 140 -12.23 -22.85 -9.55
N SER A 141 -13.36 -23.32 -10.05
CA SER A 141 -14.58 -22.52 -10.18
C SER A 141 -15.08 -22.04 -8.81
N ARG A 142 -15.69 -20.88 -8.79
CA ARG A 142 -16.13 -20.21 -7.55
C ARG A 142 -17.55 -20.59 -7.17
N TYR A 143 -17.80 -21.87 -7.00
CA TYR A 143 -19.13 -22.45 -6.74
C TYR A 143 -19.86 -21.86 -5.54
N THR A 144 -19.13 -21.33 -4.55
CA THR A 144 -19.73 -20.76 -3.33
C THR A 144 -20.05 -19.27 -3.43
N THR A 145 -19.56 -18.58 -4.46
CA THR A 145 -19.68 -17.12 -4.60
C THR A 145 -20.22 -16.68 -5.95
N ARG A 146 -20.29 -17.58 -6.94
CA ARG A 146 -20.81 -17.30 -8.29
C ARG A 146 -21.73 -18.40 -8.76
N TRP A 147 -23.01 -18.08 -8.90
CA TRP A 147 -24.04 -19.00 -9.35
C TRP A 147 -23.89 -19.40 -10.83
N ASP A 148 -23.32 -18.50 -11.64
CA ASP A 148 -23.07 -18.73 -13.07
C ASP A 148 -21.95 -19.77 -13.34
N GLU A 149 -21.15 -20.08 -12.34
CA GLU A 149 -20.06 -21.08 -12.45
C GLU A 149 -20.49 -22.48 -11.94
N LEU A 150 -21.74 -22.66 -11.47
CA LEU A 150 -22.25 -23.97 -11.03
C LEU A 150 -22.35 -24.92 -12.22
N PRO A 151 -21.94 -26.21 -12.05
CA PRO A 151 -22.12 -27.21 -13.09
C PRO A 151 -23.60 -27.46 -13.33
N VAL A 152 -24.07 -27.37 -14.56
CA VAL A 152 -25.42 -27.68 -14.95
C VAL A 152 -25.51 -29.20 -15.16
N VAL A 153 -26.33 -29.87 -14.35
CA VAL A 153 -26.65 -31.30 -14.53
C VAL A 153 -27.63 -31.39 -15.71
N LYS A 154 -27.26 -32.14 -16.74
CA LYS A 154 -28.11 -32.48 -17.86
C LYS A 154 -28.85 -33.80 -17.57
#